data_e6c18c03aaae9d40370209bd0f10f619
#
_entry.id   e6c18c03aaae9d40370209bd0f10f619
#
_cell.length_a   1.000
_cell.length_b   1.000
_cell.length_c   1.000
_cell.angle_alpha   90.00
_cell.angle_beta   90.00
_cell.angle_gamma   90.00
#
_symmetry.space_group_name_H-M   'P 1'
#
loop_
_entity.id
_entity.type
_entity.pdbx_description
1 polymer ?
#
loop_
_entity_poly.entity_id
_entity_poly.type
_entity_poly.pdbx_seq_one_letter_code
_entity_poly.pdbx_strand_id
1 'polypeptide(L)'
;MKKHLLLLPTLLLTSCKEVTYPFYLNDQYYNKGKLIELTSIDEFNTLENNKESFGIYVFLPGCMTCASFKPILEEYLNNERITLYPISYTKLKDSTNTLKSNIDYAPSVALFNEGEIVTYLDALDNEHIKYYESVDGFSSWFETYIYLK
;
A
#
# COMPACT_ATOMS: atom_id res chain seq x y z
N MET A 1 -43.46 31.16 -33.81
CA MET A 1 -42.01 31.23 -33.59
C MET A 1 -41.64 30.21 -32.52
N LYS A 2 -41.07 29.04 -32.91
CA LYS A 2 -40.66 27.97 -31.99
C LYS A 2 -39.18 28.21 -31.59
N LYS A 3 -38.93 28.53 -30.31
CA LYS A 3 -37.57 28.64 -29.77
C LYS A 3 -37.06 27.22 -29.50
N HIS A 4 -36.07 26.77 -30.30
CA HIS A 4 -35.33 25.56 -30.03
C HIS A 4 -34.28 25.87 -28.95
N LEU A 5 -34.48 25.31 -27.76
CA LEU A 5 -33.52 25.33 -26.66
C LEU A 5 -32.48 24.24 -26.94
N LEU A 6 -31.28 24.62 -27.37
CA LEU A 6 -30.15 23.71 -27.51
C LEU A 6 -29.64 23.35 -26.10
N LEU A 7 -29.91 22.13 -25.65
CA LEU A 7 -29.21 21.55 -24.48
C LEU A 7 -27.81 21.16 -24.93
N LEU A 8 -26.80 21.89 -24.44
CA LEU A 8 -25.41 21.50 -24.54
C LEU A 8 -25.16 20.37 -23.53
N PRO A 9 -24.65 19.18 -23.93
CA PRO A 9 -24.25 18.17 -22.98
C PRO A 9 -22.95 18.64 -22.32
N THR A 10 -22.97 18.90 -21.00
CA THR A 10 -21.80 19.08 -20.18
C THR A 10 -21.05 17.76 -20.10
N LEU A 11 -19.95 17.64 -20.86
CA LEU A 11 -19.01 16.55 -20.73
C LEU A 11 -18.32 16.66 -19.36
N LEU A 12 -18.73 15.84 -18.41
CA LEU A 12 -18.00 15.62 -17.15
C LEU A 12 -16.71 14.86 -17.51
N LEU A 13 -15.62 15.60 -17.70
CA LEU A 13 -14.28 15.05 -17.74
C LEU A 13 -13.94 14.55 -16.34
N THR A 14 -14.18 13.26 -16.07
CA THR A 14 -13.57 12.57 -14.94
C THR A 14 -12.07 12.50 -15.21
N SER A 15 -11.31 13.45 -14.64
CA SER A 15 -9.86 13.41 -14.64
C SER A 15 -9.43 12.21 -13.79
N CYS A 16 -9.07 11.10 -14.43
CA CYS A 16 -8.24 10.09 -13.80
C CYS A 16 -6.93 10.77 -13.43
N LYS A 17 -6.70 10.95 -12.12
CA LYS A 17 -5.45 11.49 -11.61
C LYS A 17 -4.38 10.42 -11.83
N GLU A 18 -3.48 10.63 -12.78
CA GLU A 18 -2.37 9.72 -13.06
C GLU A 18 -1.39 9.80 -11.88
N VAL A 19 -1.13 8.68 -11.21
CA VAL A 19 -0.15 8.63 -10.13
C VAL A 19 1.23 8.65 -10.74
N THR A 20 2.01 9.69 -10.39
CA THR A 20 3.42 9.75 -10.77
C THR A 20 4.29 9.06 -9.72
N TYR A 21 5.24 8.24 -10.14
CA TYR A 21 6.19 7.54 -9.29
C TYR A 21 7.58 8.17 -9.37
N PRO A 22 8.36 8.10 -8.29
CA PRO A 22 7.96 7.80 -6.91
C PRO A 22 7.15 8.93 -6.26
N PHE A 23 6.45 8.62 -5.14
CA PHE A 23 5.70 9.58 -4.35
C PHE A 23 6.17 9.58 -2.87
N TYR A 24 5.73 10.56 -2.07
CA TYR A 24 6.04 10.59 -0.63
C TYR A 24 4.91 9.96 0.18
N LEU A 25 5.29 9.15 1.20
CA LEU A 25 4.37 8.83 2.28
C LEU A 25 4.07 10.11 3.09
N ASN A 26 2.99 10.10 3.89
CA ASN A 26 2.76 11.20 4.83
C ASN A 26 3.93 11.30 5.83
N ASP A 27 4.25 12.52 6.27
CA ASP A 27 5.44 12.83 7.09
C ASP A 27 5.57 11.98 8.35
N GLN A 28 4.45 11.59 8.95
CA GLN A 28 4.41 10.76 10.15
C GLN A 28 4.97 9.34 9.97
N TYR A 29 5.12 8.88 8.73
CA TYR A 29 5.66 7.54 8.41
C TYR A 29 7.17 7.54 8.21
N TYR A 30 7.80 8.70 8.33
CA TYR A 30 9.25 8.83 8.39
C TYR A 30 9.73 9.00 9.85
N ASN A 31 11.00 8.70 10.13
CA ASN A 31 11.68 8.92 11.40
C ASN A 31 11.43 7.90 12.53
N LYS A 32 10.64 6.84 12.35
CA LYS A 32 10.43 5.81 13.38
C LYS A 32 11.12 4.48 13.08
N GLY A 33 11.15 4.05 11.81
CA GLY A 33 11.89 2.87 11.37
C GLY A 33 11.34 1.55 11.91
N LYS A 34 10.02 1.30 11.87
CA LYS A 34 9.44 0.09 12.45
C LYS A 34 8.04 -0.24 11.92
N LEU A 35 7.63 -1.48 12.19
CA LEU A 35 6.23 -1.89 12.07
C LEU A 35 5.43 -1.37 13.28
N ILE A 36 4.27 -0.74 13.01
CA ILE A 36 3.33 -0.28 14.05
C ILE A 36 2.01 -0.96 13.79
N GLU A 37 1.58 -1.86 14.68
CA GLU A 37 0.36 -2.64 14.51
C GLU A 37 -0.88 -1.76 14.51
N LEU A 38 -1.78 -2.00 13.53
CA LEU A 38 -3.14 -1.48 13.53
C LEU A 38 -3.98 -2.33 14.50
N THR A 39 -4.66 -1.67 15.41
CA THR A 39 -5.47 -2.35 16.43
C THR A 39 -6.77 -2.89 15.86
N SER A 40 -7.28 -2.28 14.79
CA SER A 40 -8.52 -2.68 14.13
C SER A 40 -8.51 -2.39 12.63
N ILE A 41 -9.43 -3.02 11.91
CA ILE A 41 -9.70 -2.71 10.51
C ILE A 41 -10.25 -1.29 10.31
N ASP A 42 -10.92 -0.74 11.33
CA ASP A 42 -11.46 0.61 11.26
C ASP A 42 -10.36 1.68 11.24
N GLU A 43 -9.22 1.41 11.89
CA GLU A 43 -8.04 2.28 11.75
C GLU A 43 -7.54 2.31 10.31
N PHE A 44 -7.46 1.14 9.64
CA PHE A 44 -7.11 1.07 8.23
C PHE A 44 -8.10 1.86 7.37
N ASN A 45 -9.41 1.64 7.55
CA ASN A 45 -10.45 2.36 6.81
C ASN A 45 -10.34 3.89 7.04
N THR A 46 -9.90 4.30 8.23
CA THR A 46 -9.66 5.73 8.54
C THR A 46 -8.52 6.31 7.73
N LEU A 47 -7.42 5.56 7.52
CA LEU A 47 -6.29 5.99 6.70
C LEU A 47 -6.74 6.20 5.24
N GLU A 48 -7.51 5.26 4.68
CA GLU A 48 -8.07 5.38 3.33
C GLU A 48 -8.98 6.61 3.21
N ASN A 49 -9.95 6.76 4.13
CA ASN A 49 -10.92 7.86 4.12
C ASN A 49 -10.26 9.24 4.30
N ASN A 50 -9.19 9.31 5.07
CA ASN A 50 -8.40 10.53 5.25
C ASN A 50 -7.47 10.81 4.07
N LYS A 51 -7.47 9.96 3.05
CA LYS A 51 -6.60 10.05 1.87
C LYS A 51 -5.12 10.12 2.25
N GLU A 52 -4.70 9.29 3.18
CA GLU A 52 -3.30 9.20 3.56
C GLU A 52 -2.47 8.44 2.51
N SER A 53 -1.19 8.78 2.42
CA SER A 53 -0.19 8.03 1.67
C SER A 53 0.64 7.22 2.67
N PHE A 54 0.52 5.89 2.65
CA PHE A 54 1.06 4.97 3.66
C PHE A 54 1.37 3.60 3.07
N GLY A 55 2.01 2.73 3.86
CA GLY A 55 2.29 1.35 3.48
C GLY A 55 1.73 0.34 4.48
N ILE A 56 1.28 -0.81 3.95
CA ILE A 56 0.74 -1.94 4.71
C ILE A 56 1.60 -3.17 4.46
N TYR A 57 1.94 -3.90 5.51
CA TYR A 57 2.50 -5.26 5.45
C TYR A 57 1.43 -6.28 5.82
N VAL A 58 1.02 -7.10 4.86
CA VAL A 58 0.06 -8.18 5.08
C VAL A 58 0.81 -9.46 5.44
N PHE A 59 0.47 -10.06 6.57
CA PHE A 59 1.06 -11.31 7.05
C PHE A 59 0.01 -12.33 7.46
N LEU A 60 0.41 -13.58 7.58
CA LEU A 60 -0.42 -14.66 8.12
C LEU A 60 0.33 -15.35 9.26
N PRO A 61 -0.30 -15.52 10.45
CA PRO A 61 0.30 -16.29 11.53
C PRO A 61 0.63 -17.74 11.08
N GLY A 62 1.83 -18.21 11.41
CA GLY A 62 2.31 -19.54 11.03
C GLY A 62 2.81 -19.68 9.58
N CYS A 63 2.81 -18.62 8.81
CA CYS A 63 3.35 -18.58 7.46
C CYS A 63 4.89 -18.54 7.50
N MET A 64 5.55 -19.55 6.93
CA MET A 64 7.01 -19.65 6.90
C MET A 64 7.66 -18.54 6.06
N THR A 65 7.08 -18.22 4.90
CA THR A 65 7.57 -17.13 4.04
C THR A 65 7.45 -15.77 4.73
N CYS A 66 6.35 -15.55 5.47
CA CYS A 66 6.19 -14.33 6.27
C CYS A 66 7.26 -14.24 7.38
N ALA A 67 7.59 -15.37 8.03
CA ALA A 67 8.62 -15.45 9.07
C ALA A 67 10.03 -15.16 8.51
N SER A 68 10.30 -15.58 7.27
CA SER A 68 11.58 -15.32 6.59
C SER A 68 11.69 -13.89 6.10
N PHE A 69 10.61 -13.31 5.60
CA PHE A 69 10.61 -11.96 5.05
C PHE A 69 10.58 -10.87 6.12
N LYS A 70 9.89 -11.10 7.23
CA LYS A 70 9.74 -10.09 8.28
C LYS A 70 11.05 -9.47 8.77
N PRO A 71 12.13 -10.23 9.07
CA PRO A 71 13.41 -9.65 9.45
C PRO A 71 14.02 -8.75 8.38
N ILE A 72 13.91 -9.12 7.10
CA ILE A 72 14.38 -8.33 5.96
C ILE A 72 13.64 -6.98 5.90
N LEU A 73 12.32 -7.04 6.03
CA LEU A 73 11.48 -5.85 6.05
C LEU A 73 11.81 -4.95 7.24
N GLU A 74 11.92 -5.52 8.47
CA GLU A 74 12.23 -4.75 9.68
C GLU A 74 13.60 -4.09 9.60
N GLU A 75 14.60 -4.78 9.03
CA GLU A 75 15.94 -4.22 8.82
C GLU A 75 15.90 -3.02 7.86
N TYR A 76 15.23 -3.16 6.72
CA TYR A 76 15.04 -2.06 5.77
C TYR A 76 14.34 -0.87 6.42
N LEU A 77 13.21 -1.11 7.09
CA LEU A 77 12.44 -0.05 7.75
C LEU A 77 13.29 0.70 8.79
N ASN A 78 14.10 -0.03 9.57
CA ASN A 78 14.98 0.57 10.56
C ASN A 78 16.08 1.42 9.90
N ASN A 79 16.69 0.94 8.83
CA ASN A 79 17.77 1.64 8.12
C ASN A 79 17.26 2.94 7.51
N GLU A 80 16.12 2.89 6.82
CA GLU A 80 15.52 4.03 6.12
C GLU A 80 14.55 4.85 7.00
N ARG A 81 14.36 4.43 8.27
CA ARG A 81 13.48 5.09 9.24
C ARG A 81 12.02 5.20 8.79
N ILE A 82 11.57 4.25 7.97
CA ILE A 82 10.21 4.16 7.44
C ILE A 82 9.31 3.37 8.38
N THR A 83 8.05 3.76 8.46
CA THR A 83 7.01 3.06 9.22
C THR A 83 6.00 2.45 8.28
N LEU A 84 5.71 1.16 8.44
CA LEU A 84 4.58 0.47 7.82
C LEU A 84 3.65 -0.10 8.88
N TYR A 85 2.41 -0.38 8.49
CA TYR A 85 1.42 -1.02 9.35
C TYR A 85 1.28 -2.51 9.01
N PRO A 86 1.60 -3.44 9.93
CA PRO A 86 1.29 -4.85 9.74
C PRO A 86 -0.21 -5.09 9.96
N ILE A 87 -0.80 -5.90 9.09
CA ILE A 87 -2.17 -6.39 9.24
C ILE A 87 -2.22 -7.89 8.96
N SER A 88 -2.91 -8.64 9.81
CA SER A 88 -3.11 -10.06 9.58
C SER A 88 -4.08 -10.29 8.41
N TYR A 89 -3.72 -11.20 7.49
CA TYR A 89 -4.59 -11.62 6.39
C TYR A 89 -5.94 -12.16 6.88
N THR A 90 -5.97 -12.79 8.07
CA THR A 90 -7.23 -13.27 8.67
C THR A 90 -8.18 -12.14 9.02
N LYS A 91 -7.66 -10.98 9.46
CA LYS A 91 -8.47 -9.78 9.70
C LYS A 91 -9.01 -9.19 8.38
N LEU A 92 -8.23 -9.28 7.30
CA LEU A 92 -8.65 -8.81 5.97
C LEU A 92 -9.73 -9.69 5.34
N LYS A 93 -9.67 -11.01 5.54
CA LYS A 93 -10.54 -11.96 4.90
C LYS A 93 -12.03 -11.67 5.12
N ASP A 94 -12.37 -11.12 6.28
CA ASP A 94 -13.75 -10.79 6.67
C ASP A 94 -14.11 -9.32 6.39
N SER A 95 -13.21 -8.56 5.76
CA SER A 95 -13.43 -7.16 5.42
C SER A 95 -13.87 -6.97 3.97
N THR A 96 -14.47 -5.83 3.68
CA THR A 96 -14.89 -5.41 2.32
C THR A 96 -14.04 -4.25 1.79
N ASN A 97 -12.86 -4.01 2.38
CA ASN A 97 -12.01 -2.89 2.00
C ASN A 97 -11.23 -3.14 0.69
N THR A 98 -10.62 -2.08 0.18
CA THR A 98 -9.84 -2.08 -1.07
C THR A 98 -8.66 -3.06 -0.99
N LEU A 99 -8.02 -3.18 0.18
CA LEU A 99 -6.89 -4.09 0.37
C LEU A 99 -7.30 -5.54 0.14
N LYS A 100 -8.47 -5.97 0.65
CA LYS A 100 -9.00 -7.32 0.45
C LYS A 100 -9.26 -7.64 -1.03
N SER A 101 -9.68 -6.65 -1.80
CA SER A 101 -9.96 -6.82 -3.23
C SER A 101 -8.71 -6.99 -4.10
N ASN A 102 -7.54 -6.62 -3.58
CA ASN A 102 -6.28 -6.62 -4.32
C ASN A 102 -5.27 -7.66 -3.82
N ILE A 103 -5.36 -8.08 -2.55
CA ILE A 103 -4.38 -8.96 -1.91
C ILE A 103 -5.01 -10.31 -1.57
N ASP A 104 -4.55 -11.35 -2.26
CA ASP A 104 -5.03 -12.72 -2.09
C ASP A 104 -4.12 -13.58 -1.19
N TYR A 105 -2.88 -13.16 -0.97
CA TYR A 105 -1.86 -13.96 -0.28
C TYR A 105 -0.99 -13.13 0.68
N ALA A 106 -0.30 -13.82 1.56
CA ALA A 106 0.71 -13.27 2.47
C ALA A 106 2.03 -14.06 2.32
N PRO A 107 3.21 -13.42 2.44
CA PRO A 107 3.38 -12.00 2.73
C PRO A 107 3.08 -11.11 1.52
N SER A 108 2.57 -9.91 1.75
CA SER A 108 2.44 -8.86 0.74
C SER A 108 2.74 -7.49 1.35
N VAL A 109 3.25 -6.57 0.55
CA VAL A 109 3.40 -5.17 0.95
C VAL A 109 2.63 -4.32 -0.03
N ALA A 110 1.66 -3.55 0.44
CA ALA A 110 0.86 -2.65 -0.38
C ALA A 110 1.19 -1.19 -0.08
N LEU A 111 1.27 -0.36 -1.12
CA LEU A 111 1.53 1.06 -1.02
C LEU A 111 0.29 1.84 -1.46
N PHE A 112 -0.08 2.81 -0.65
CA PHE A 112 -1.22 3.68 -0.85
C PHE A 112 -0.77 5.11 -1.09
N ASN A 113 -1.36 5.75 -2.08
CA ASN A 113 -1.21 7.17 -2.34
C ASN A 113 -2.58 7.86 -2.28
N GLU A 114 -2.71 8.86 -1.41
CA GLU A 114 -3.98 9.58 -1.20
C GLU A 114 -5.19 8.64 -0.93
N GLY A 115 -4.96 7.57 -0.14
CA GLY A 115 -5.98 6.60 0.25
C GLY A 115 -6.28 5.51 -0.79
N GLU A 116 -5.63 5.52 -1.94
CA GLU A 116 -5.82 4.53 -2.99
C GLU A 116 -4.60 3.61 -3.11
N ILE A 117 -4.84 2.29 -3.28
CA ILE A 117 -3.77 1.34 -3.52
C ILE A 117 -3.16 1.59 -4.90
N VAL A 118 -1.86 1.80 -4.96
CA VAL A 118 -1.14 2.10 -6.20
C VAL A 118 -0.27 0.95 -6.69
N THR A 119 0.23 0.14 -5.77
CA THR A 119 1.01 -1.07 -6.08
C THR A 119 1.05 -2.00 -4.87
N TYR A 120 1.37 -3.25 -5.12
CA TYR A 120 1.68 -4.20 -4.05
C TYR A 120 2.70 -5.23 -4.50
N LEU A 121 3.45 -5.74 -3.55
CA LEU A 121 4.39 -6.84 -3.72
C LEU A 121 3.65 -8.14 -3.47
N ASP A 122 3.62 -9.04 -4.46
CA ASP A 122 2.92 -10.32 -4.41
C ASP A 122 3.91 -11.47 -4.32
N ALA A 123 3.80 -12.30 -3.27
CA ALA A 123 4.67 -13.46 -3.05
C ALA A 123 4.46 -14.59 -4.06
N LEU A 124 3.36 -14.59 -4.82
CA LEU A 124 3.10 -15.58 -5.87
C LEU A 124 3.57 -15.15 -7.25
N ASP A 125 3.93 -13.88 -7.42
CA ASP A 125 4.50 -13.39 -8.66
C ASP A 125 5.99 -13.77 -8.71
N ASN A 126 6.37 -14.59 -9.68
CA ASN A 126 7.76 -15.02 -9.87
C ASN A 126 8.74 -13.84 -10.06
N GLU A 127 8.29 -12.73 -10.62
CA GLU A 127 9.12 -11.54 -10.79
C GLU A 127 9.34 -10.79 -9.48
N HIS A 128 8.46 -11.00 -8.50
CA HIS A 128 8.54 -10.39 -7.18
C HIS A 128 9.37 -11.18 -6.17
N ILE A 129 9.65 -12.46 -6.39
CA ILE A 129 10.37 -13.34 -5.44
C ILE A 129 11.68 -12.70 -4.98
N LYS A 130 12.47 -12.16 -5.89
CA LYS A 130 13.76 -11.51 -5.61
C LYS A 130 13.69 -10.35 -4.59
N TYR A 131 12.52 -9.72 -4.47
CA TYR A 131 12.30 -8.61 -3.53
C TYR A 131 12.02 -9.07 -2.10
N TYR A 132 11.74 -10.35 -1.91
CA TYR A 132 11.55 -10.97 -0.61
C TYR A 132 12.82 -11.59 -0.01
N GLU A 133 13.89 -11.71 -0.78
CA GLU A 133 15.07 -12.51 -0.43
C GLU A 133 16.16 -11.72 0.31
N SER A 134 16.16 -10.39 0.18
CA SER A 134 17.18 -9.52 0.79
C SER A 134 16.68 -8.10 1.02
N VAL A 135 17.38 -7.38 1.90
CA VAL A 135 17.15 -5.94 2.16
C VAL A 135 17.32 -5.13 0.86
N ASP A 136 18.40 -5.39 0.10
CA ASP A 136 18.64 -4.70 -1.19
C ASP A 136 17.56 -5.02 -2.21
N GLY A 137 17.07 -6.26 -2.24
CA GLY A 137 15.95 -6.65 -3.09
C GLY A 137 14.69 -5.85 -2.76
N PHE A 138 14.30 -5.84 -1.49
CA PHE A 138 13.14 -5.06 -1.05
C PHE A 138 13.30 -3.56 -1.29
N SER A 139 14.48 -3.00 -0.97
CA SER A 139 14.85 -1.61 -1.25
C SER A 139 14.60 -1.24 -2.72
N SER A 140 15.09 -2.07 -3.64
CA SER A 140 14.98 -1.81 -5.08
C SER A 140 13.52 -1.73 -5.57
N TRP A 141 12.63 -2.52 -4.98
CA TRP A 141 11.20 -2.42 -5.26
C TRP A 141 10.59 -1.19 -4.59
N PHE A 142 10.80 -1.01 -3.29
CA PHE A 142 10.16 0.04 -2.50
C PHE A 142 10.50 1.45 -3.02
N GLU A 143 11.77 1.69 -3.34
CA GLU A 143 12.27 2.99 -3.80
C GLU A 143 11.89 3.31 -5.26
N THR A 144 11.39 2.32 -6.02
CA THR A 144 10.73 2.58 -7.29
C THR A 144 9.46 3.42 -7.11
N TYR A 145 8.80 3.29 -5.96
CA TYR A 145 7.50 3.91 -5.70
C TYR A 145 7.54 5.00 -4.64
N ILE A 146 8.50 4.96 -3.73
CA ILE A 146 8.56 5.84 -2.55
C ILE A 146 9.84 6.64 -2.52
N TYR A 147 9.72 7.97 -2.38
CA TYR A 147 10.85 8.83 -2.05
C TYR A 147 11.25 8.64 -0.58
N LEU A 148 12.53 8.44 -0.33
CA LEU A 148 13.13 8.51 1.00
C LEU A 148 13.33 9.98 1.43
N LYS A 149 13.45 10.23 2.75
CA LYS A 149 13.72 11.56 3.33
C LYS A 149 14.97 11.55 4.19
#